data_438f9217c8a5c9067d48407b6eb32aa3
#
_entry.id   438f9217c8a5c9067d48407b6eb32aa3
#
_cell.length_a   1.000
_cell.length_b   1.000
_cell.length_c   1.000
_cell.angle_alpha   90.00
_cell.angle_beta   90.00
_cell.angle_gamma   90.00
#
_symmetry.space_group_name_H-M   'P 1'
#
loop_
_entity.id
_entity.type
_entity.pdbx_description
1 polymer ?
#
loop_
_entity_poly.entity_id
_entity_poly.type
_entity_poly.pdbx_seq_one_letter_code
_entity_poly.pdbx_strand_id
1 'polypeptide(L)'
;MKSSRFETQKRFLISGIINTLTGTLAILAFQLFLHNPYLANILGYIFGGAVGYLTHTGYTFKARFSKRNFMAYTLIWLTGVGLNLLLLKFLIVYVHPLFAQCVAVGFFISYSYYLQAKIVYR
;
A
#
# COMPACT_ATOMS: atom_id res chain seq x y z
N MET A 1 -2.68 -14.19 -22.38
CA MET A 1 -4.13 -14.08 -22.11
C MET A 1 -4.37 -13.13 -20.95
N LYS A 2 -5.27 -12.19 -21.13
CA LYS A 2 -5.59 -11.23 -20.08
C LYS A 2 -6.42 -11.92 -19.00
N SER A 3 -6.05 -11.67 -17.73
CA SER A 3 -6.83 -12.15 -16.59
C SER A 3 -8.16 -11.43 -16.52
N SER A 4 -9.20 -12.13 -16.04
CA SER A 4 -10.48 -11.49 -15.79
C SER A 4 -10.33 -10.43 -14.70
N ARG A 5 -11.24 -9.45 -14.70
CA ARG A 5 -11.26 -8.42 -13.66
C ARG A 5 -11.39 -9.05 -12.28
N PHE A 6 -12.23 -10.07 -12.16
CA PHE A 6 -12.43 -10.76 -10.87
C PHE A 6 -11.14 -11.40 -10.38
N GLU A 7 -10.39 -12.08 -11.25
CA GLU A 7 -9.14 -12.68 -10.86
C GLU A 7 -8.09 -11.66 -10.47
N THR A 8 -8.03 -10.53 -11.19
CA THR A 8 -7.12 -9.45 -10.86
C THR A 8 -7.46 -8.88 -9.48
N GLN A 9 -8.74 -8.67 -9.18
CA GLN A 9 -9.17 -8.18 -7.87
C GLN A 9 -8.80 -9.17 -6.77
N LYS A 10 -8.99 -10.48 -7.03
CA LYS A 10 -8.62 -11.52 -6.08
C LYS A 10 -7.12 -11.51 -5.79
N ARG A 11 -6.30 -11.43 -6.83
CA ARG A 11 -4.84 -11.36 -6.66
C ARG A 11 -4.41 -10.08 -5.94
N PHE A 12 -5.05 -8.97 -6.22
CA PHE A 12 -4.76 -7.72 -5.52
C PHE A 12 -5.07 -7.85 -4.04
N LEU A 13 -6.19 -8.46 -3.70
CA LEU A 13 -6.56 -8.67 -2.31
C LEU A 13 -5.55 -9.56 -1.59
N ILE A 14 -5.14 -10.66 -2.22
CA ILE A 14 -4.14 -11.58 -1.65
C ILE A 14 -2.81 -10.86 -1.45
N SER A 15 -2.30 -10.18 -2.48
CA SER A 15 -1.05 -9.45 -2.37
C SER A 15 -1.16 -8.29 -1.39
N GLY A 16 -2.32 -7.66 -1.30
CA GLY A 16 -2.58 -6.61 -0.31
C GLY A 16 -2.48 -7.11 1.12
N ILE A 17 -3.03 -8.31 1.39
CA ILE A 17 -2.92 -8.93 2.71
C ILE A 17 -1.45 -9.22 3.02
N ILE A 18 -0.72 -9.81 2.09
CA ILE A 18 0.70 -10.14 2.26
C ILE A 18 1.50 -8.85 2.49
N ASN A 19 1.25 -7.83 1.70
CA ASN A 19 1.97 -6.56 1.81
C ASN A 19 1.66 -5.85 3.12
N THR A 20 0.41 -5.90 3.57
CA THR A 20 0.00 -5.30 4.84
C THR A 20 0.69 -6.00 6.00
N LEU A 21 0.72 -7.34 6.00
CA LEU A 21 1.41 -8.10 7.03
C LEU A 21 2.91 -7.81 7.02
N THR A 22 3.53 -7.80 5.84
CA THR A 22 4.95 -7.52 5.69
C THR A 22 5.28 -6.10 6.16
N GLY A 23 4.48 -5.13 5.75
CA GLY A 23 4.68 -3.74 6.15
C GLY A 23 4.50 -3.53 7.65
N THR A 24 3.48 -4.18 8.23
CA THR A 24 3.24 -4.09 9.68
C THR A 24 4.40 -4.69 10.46
N LEU A 25 4.87 -5.86 10.05
CA LEU A 25 6.02 -6.49 10.69
C LEU A 25 7.28 -5.62 10.57
N ALA A 26 7.47 -4.99 9.41
CA ALA A 26 8.60 -4.08 9.20
C ALA A 26 8.51 -2.87 10.12
N ILE A 27 7.31 -2.26 10.25
CA ILE A 27 7.10 -1.13 11.15
C ILE A 27 7.43 -1.52 12.58
N LEU A 28 6.93 -2.67 13.04
CA LEU A 28 7.20 -3.15 14.40
C LEU A 28 8.69 -3.40 14.63
N ALA A 29 9.36 -4.02 13.65
CA ALA A 29 10.80 -4.27 13.76
C ALA A 29 11.58 -2.96 13.83
N PHE A 30 11.29 -2.00 12.97
CA PHE A 30 11.96 -0.71 12.99
C PHE A 30 11.69 0.05 14.29
N GLN A 31 10.47 -0.06 14.82
CA GLN A 31 10.13 0.60 16.09
C GLN A 31 10.94 0.03 17.25
N LEU A 32 11.13 -1.29 17.27
CA LEU A 32 11.92 -1.94 18.32
C LEU A 32 13.39 -1.49 18.28
N PHE A 33 13.95 -1.28 17.08
CA PHE A 33 15.33 -0.89 16.93
C PHE A 33 15.54 0.62 17.08
N LEU A 34 14.61 1.43 16.55
CA LEU A 34 14.83 2.88 16.46
C LEU A 34 14.16 3.66 17.59
N HIS A 35 13.18 3.06 18.27
CA HIS A 35 12.41 3.71 19.33
C HIS A 35 11.75 5.03 18.91
N ASN A 36 11.46 5.16 17.60
CA ASN A 36 10.82 6.34 17.05
C ASN A 36 9.65 5.90 16.17
N PRO A 37 8.38 6.07 16.62
CA PRO A 37 7.23 5.58 15.88
C PRO A 37 7.08 6.20 14.49
N TYR A 38 7.39 7.48 14.33
CA TYR A 38 7.24 8.15 13.05
C TYR A 38 8.25 7.64 12.04
N LEU A 39 9.50 7.54 12.46
CA LEU A 39 10.56 7.03 11.58
C LEU A 39 10.32 5.56 11.23
N ALA A 40 9.91 4.76 12.21
CA ALA A 40 9.57 3.35 11.97
C ALA A 40 8.44 3.23 10.96
N ASN A 41 7.42 4.06 11.06
CA ASN A 41 6.27 4.07 10.14
C ASN A 41 6.72 4.40 8.72
N ILE A 42 7.52 5.46 8.56
CA ILE A 42 8.03 5.88 7.25
C ILE A 42 8.86 4.77 6.60
N LEU A 43 9.80 4.20 7.36
CA LEU A 43 10.66 3.13 6.85
C LEU A 43 9.87 1.88 6.52
N GLY A 44 8.87 1.55 7.35
CA GLY A 44 7.98 0.42 7.08
C GLY A 44 7.17 0.62 5.81
N TYR A 45 6.67 1.83 5.58
CA TYR A 45 5.94 2.15 4.35
C TYR A 45 6.86 2.08 3.13
N ILE A 46 8.09 2.54 3.23
CA ILE A 46 9.05 2.43 2.13
C ILE A 46 9.29 0.97 1.78
N PHE A 47 9.54 0.15 2.81
CA PHE A 47 9.74 -1.28 2.62
C PHE A 47 8.51 -1.94 2.01
N GLY A 48 7.33 -1.66 2.59
CA GLY A 48 6.07 -2.18 2.08
C GLY A 48 5.77 -1.71 0.66
N GLY A 49 6.12 -0.47 0.33
CA GLY A 49 5.95 0.06 -1.01
C GLY A 49 6.81 -0.67 -2.04
N ALA A 50 8.05 -0.96 -1.69
CA ALA A 50 8.94 -1.71 -2.56
C ALA A 50 8.43 -3.13 -2.80
N VAL A 51 8.05 -3.83 -1.72
CA VAL A 51 7.46 -5.17 -1.82
C VAL A 51 6.17 -5.11 -2.61
N GLY A 52 5.34 -4.08 -2.37
CA GLY A 52 4.10 -3.88 -3.08
C GLY A 52 4.29 -3.70 -4.57
N TYR A 53 5.29 -2.92 -4.97
CA TYR A 53 5.58 -2.75 -6.40
C TYR A 53 5.92 -4.10 -7.05
N LEU A 54 6.79 -4.88 -6.40
CA LEU A 54 7.20 -6.17 -6.94
C LEU A 54 6.02 -7.14 -7.03
N THR A 55 5.21 -7.22 -5.99
CA THR A 55 4.07 -8.16 -5.96
C THR A 55 2.94 -7.72 -6.89
N HIS A 56 2.62 -6.44 -6.92
CA HIS A 56 1.52 -5.97 -7.77
C HIS A 56 1.89 -6.03 -9.25
N THR A 57 3.11 -5.67 -9.59
CA THR A 57 3.55 -5.73 -10.99
C THR A 57 3.64 -7.17 -11.48
N GLY A 58 4.32 -8.03 -10.70
CA GLY A 58 4.59 -9.40 -11.14
C GLY A 58 3.42 -10.35 -10.96
N TYR A 59 2.71 -10.24 -9.83
CA TYR A 59 1.67 -11.21 -9.46
C TYR A 59 0.27 -10.70 -9.75
N THR A 60 -0.07 -9.51 -9.24
CA THR A 60 -1.45 -9.01 -9.30
C THR A 60 -1.87 -8.69 -10.73
N PHE A 61 -1.09 -7.86 -11.40
CA PHE A 61 -1.45 -7.35 -12.73
C PHE A 61 -0.70 -8.06 -13.84
N LYS A 62 0.30 -8.88 -13.51
CA LYS A 62 1.12 -9.62 -14.49
C LYS A 62 1.62 -8.68 -15.59
N ALA A 63 2.11 -7.53 -15.18
CA ALA A 63 2.60 -6.49 -16.07
C ALA A 63 4.11 -6.53 -16.17
N ARG A 64 4.64 -5.77 -17.13
CA ARG A 64 6.10 -5.66 -17.29
C ARG A 64 6.67 -4.72 -16.26
N PHE A 65 7.84 -5.07 -15.72
CA PHE A 65 8.65 -4.15 -14.94
C PHE A 65 9.27 -3.13 -15.87
N SER A 66 8.92 -1.88 -15.70
CA SER A 66 9.42 -0.81 -16.55
C SER A 66 9.61 0.46 -15.72
N LYS A 67 10.45 1.35 -16.21
CA LYS A 67 10.67 2.64 -15.57
C LYS A 67 9.38 3.44 -15.47
N ARG A 68 8.55 3.41 -16.52
CA ARG A 68 7.27 4.09 -16.53
C ARG A 68 6.34 3.55 -15.46
N ASN A 69 6.23 2.22 -15.36
CA ASN A 69 5.35 1.59 -14.36
C ASN A 69 5.84 1.87 -12.95
N PHE A 70 7.15 1.84 -12.74
CA PHE A 70 7.72 2.16 -11.43
C PHE A 70 7.43 3.59 -11.02
N MET A 71 7.61 4.55 -11.92
CA MET A 71 7.36 5.95 -11.62
C MET A 71 5.87 6.20 -11.33
N ALA A 72 5.00 5.63 -12.17
CA ALA A 72 3.55 5.78 -11.98
C ALA A 72 3.11 5.16 -10.66
N TYR A 73 3.59 3.95 -10.35
CA TYR A 73 3.31 3.29 -9.09
C TYR A 73 3.77 4.14 -7.90
N THR A 74 5.01 4.65 -7.98
CA THR A 74 5.58 5.45 -6.90
C THR A 74 4.76 6.71 -6.63
N LEU A 75 4.30 7.40 -7.68
CA LEU A 75 3.46 8.58 -7.53
C LEU A 75 2.12 8.23 -6.86
N ILE A 76 1.50 7.15 -7.28
CA ILE A 76 0.24 6.69 -6.67
C ILE A 76 0.48 6.32 -5.21
N TRP A 77 1.57 5.61 -4.92
CA TRP A 77 1.93 5.22 -3.57
C TRP A 77 2.15 6.43 -2.67
N LEU A 78 2.93 7.41 -3.15
CA LEU A 78 3.21 8.63 -2.38
C LEU A 78 1.93 9.41 -2.07
N THR A 79 1.08 9.62 -3.07
CA THR A 79 -0.18 10.33 -2.85
C THR A 79 -1.11 9.53 -1.93
N GLY A 80 -1.13 8.22 -2.06
CA GLY A 80 -1.93 7.36 -1.20
C GLY A 80 -1.48 7.41 0.25
N VAL A 81 -0.17 7.35 0.48
CA VAL A 81 0.38 7.46 1.84
C VAL A 81 0.06 8.83 2.43
N GLY A 82 0.22 9.90 1.65
CA GLY A 82 -0.12 11.24 2.10
C GLY A 82 -1.57 11.38 2.49
N LEU A 83 -2.48 10.88 1.65
CA LEU A 83 -3.92 10.89 1.93
C LEU A 83 -4.26 10.02 3.14
N ASN A 84 -3.60 8.87 3.28
CA ASN A 84 -3.76 8.01 4.44
C ASN A 84 -3.40 8.74 5.73
N LEU A 85 -2.25 9.39 5.76
CA LEU A 85 -1.80 10.14 6.94
C LEU A 85 -2.76 11.28 7.26
N LEU A 86 -3.23 11.98 6.24
CA LEU A 86 -4.19 13.06 6.42
C LEU A 86 -5.51 12.55 6.99
N LEU A 87 -6.03 11.47 6.44
CA LEU A 87 -7.27 10.86 6.91
C LEU A 87 -7.11 10.36 8.34
N LEU A 88 -5.97 9.73 8.65
CA LEU A 88 -5.67 9.26 9.98
C LEU A 88 -5.65 10.42 10.98
N LYS A 89 -5.03 11.54 10.61
CA LYS A 89 -4.96 12.73 11.45
C LYS A 89 -6.36 13.23 11.83
N PHE A 90 -7.29 13.23 10.89
CA PHE A 90 -8.67 13.62 11.18
C PHE A 90 -9.39 12.60 12.04
N LEU A 91 -9.24 11.32 11.72
CA LEU A 91 -10.02 10.26 12.35
C LEU A 91 -9.64 10.03 13.80
N ILE A 92 -8.36 10.14 14.16
CA ILE A 92 -7.91 9.85 15.54
C ILE A 92 -8.47 10.84 16.56
N VAL A 93 -8.98 11.99 16.11
CA VAL A 93 -9.64 12.96 16.98
C VAL A 93 -11.03 12.47 17.39
N TYR A 94 -11.70 11.71 16.53
CA TYR A 94 -13.11 11.32 16.71
C TYR A 94 -13.29 9.87 17.12
N VAL A 95 -12.39 8.98 16.72
CA VAL A 95 -12.53 7.54 16.96
C VAL A 95 -11.24 6.96 17.53
N HIS A 96 -11.35 5.72 18.04
CA HIS A 96 -10.20 5.03 18.60
C HIS A 96 -9.11 4.86 17.52
N PRO A 97 -7.81 5.05 17.90
CA PRO A 97 -6.71 4.97 16.92
C PRO A 97 -6.68 3.67 16.09
N LEU A 98 -7.02 2.53 16.69
CA LEU A 98 -7.05 1.27 15.95
C LEU A 98 -8.11 1.26 14.87
N PHE A 99 -9.31 1.79 15.20
CA PHE A 99 -10.38 1.90 14.21
C PHE A 99 -10.01 2.88 13.11
N ALA A 100 -9.39 4.00 13.48
CA ALA A 100 -8.92 5.00 12.53
C ALA A 100 -7.90 4.40 11.56
N GLN A 101 -6.98 3.56 12.06
CA GLN A 101 -6.00 2.88 11.22
C GLN A 101 -6.67 1.93 10.23
N CYS A 102 -7.67 1.18 10.68
CA CYS A 102 -8.39 0.27 9.79
C CYS A 102 -9.08 1.01 8.65
N VAL A 103 -9.72 2.14 8.96
CA VAL A 103 -10.38 2.96 7.94
C VAL A 103 -9.37 3.54 6.97
N ALA A 104 -8.27 4.07 7.50
CA ALA A 104 -7.22 4.68 6.67
C ALA A 104 -6.56 3.64 5.75
N VAL A 105 -6.29 2.44 6.27
CA VAL A 105 -5.73 1.34 5.47
C VAL A 105 -6.71 0.90 4.39
N GLY A 106 -7.99 0.76 4.75
CA GLY A 106 -9.03 0.40 3.77
C GLY A 106 -9.13 1.41 2.64
N PHE A 107 -9.08 2.70 2.98
CA PHE A 107 -9.05 3.76 1.99
C PHE A 107 -7.81 3.65 1.09
N PHE A 108 -6.64 3.46 1.69
CA PHE A 108 -5.38 3.35 0.94
C PHE A 108 -5.43 2.18 -0.05
N ILE A 109 -5.93 1.02 0.38
CA ILE A 109 -6.03 -0.15 -0.48
C ILE A 109 -6.96 0.13 -1.65
N SER A 110 -8.13 0.70 -1.40
CA SER A 110 -9.11 1.00 -2.46
C SER A 110 -8.57 2.04 -3.44
N TYR A 111 -7.98 3.09 -2.94
CA TYR A 111 -7.37 4.15 -3.74
C TYR A 111 -6.26 3.58 -4.62
N SER A 112 -5.36 2.80 -4.02
CA SER A 112 -4.22 2.22 -4.73
C SER A 112 -4.67 1.26 -5.82
N TYR A 113 -5.63 0.38 -5.51
CA TYR A 113 -6.14 -0.55 -6.51
C TYR A 113 -6.73 0.18 -7.70
N TYR A 114 -7.59 1.14 -7.43
CA TYR A 114 -8.29 1.84 -8.50
C TYR A 114 -7.31 2.54 -9.44
N LEU A 115 -6.36 3.28 -8.90
CA LEU A 115 -5.41 4.02 -9.72
C LEU A 115 -4.38 3.11 -10.39
N GLN A 116 -3.93 2.06 -9.70
CA GLN A 116 -2.99 1.12 -10.32
C GLN A 116 -3.64 0.40 -11.50
N ALA A 117 -4.86 -0.06 -11.33
CA ALA A 117 -5.57 -0.75 -12.39
C ALA A 117 -5.84 0.16 -13.59
N LYS A 118 -6.13 1.43 -13.34
CA LYS A 118 -6.51 2.37 -14.40
C LYS A 118 -5.31 3.02 -15.08
N ILE A 119 -4.25 3.30 -14.36
CA ILE A 119 -3.15 4.12 -14.86
C ILE A 119 -1.89 3.31 -15.10
N VAL A 120 -1.47 2.52 -14.11
CA VAL A 120 -0.19 1.82 -14.17
C VAL A 120 -0.27 0.58 -15.04
N TYR A 121 -1.25 -0.26 -14.80
CA TYR A 121 -1.31 -1.62 -15.33
C TYR A 121 -2.48 -1.86 -16.28
N ARG A 122 -2.90 -0.85 -16.97
CA ARG A 122 -4.00 -1.03 -17.91
C ARG A 122 -3.62 -1.74 -19.22
#